data_cd442b892767c2257934b0d8b4f1bc5b
#
_entry.id   cd442b892767c2257934b0d8b4f1bc5b
#
_cell.length_a   1.000
_cell.length_b   1.000
_cell.length_c   1.000
_cell.angle_alpha   90.00
_cell.angle_beta   90.00
_cell.angle_gamma   90.00
#
_symmetry.space_group_name_H-M   'P 1'
#
loop_
_entity.id
_entity.type
_entity.pdbx_description
1 polymer ?
#
loop_
_entity_poly.entity_id
_entity_poly.type
_entity_poly.pdbx_seq_one_letter_code
_entity_poly.pdbx_strand_id
1 'polypeptide(L)'
;MYRVVQFGGDYLHIVISNSSDLPIYAQIKEQIKEQILSGELAEDEMLPSLRQLAKDLKISVLTTTRAYNELEEEGFITSRQGKGFFVMSSGSNLIREQLIQEVEKNLNSAILAAERASMSDEELVKLLRLLLEVKIENEK
;
A
#
# COMPACT_ATOMS: atom_id res chain seq x y z
N MET A 1 4.07 8.77 -16.42
CA MET A 1 2.76 8.93 -17.08
C MET A 1 1.67 8.43 -16.15
N TYR A 2 0.64 9.23 -15.93
CA TYR A 2 -0.49 8.88 -15.05
C TYR A 2 -1.49 8.00 -15.80
N ARG A 3 -1.90 6.90 -15.20
CA ARG A 3 -2.91 6.00 -15.74
C ARG A 3 -3.88 5.58 -14.65
N VAL A 4 -5.17 5.64 -14.98
CA VAL A 4 -6.24 5.12 -14.13
C VAL A 4 -6.81 3.89 -14.82
N VAL A 5 -6.77 2.76 -14.13
CA VAL A 5 -7.31 1.50 -14.66
C VAL A 5 -8.67 1.25 -14.05
N GLN A 6 -9.71 1.22 -14.86
CA GLN A 6 -11.07 0.93 -14.40
C GLN A 6 -11.37 -0.56 -14.53
N PHE A 7 -11.94 -1.13 -13.48
CA PHE A 7 -12.40 -2.52 -13.49
C PHE A 7 -13.55 -2.69 -12.50
N GLY A 8 -14.58 -3.40 -12.92
CA GLY A 8 -15.73 -3.73 -12.07
C GLY A 8 -16.38 -2.55 -11.34
N GLY A 9 -16.30 -1.35 -11.90
CA GLY A 9 -16.82 -0.14 -11.26
C GLY A 9 -15.82 0.61 -10.38
N ASP A 10 -14.68 0.00 -10.09
CA ASP A 10 -13.62 0.58 -9.27
C ASP A 10 -12.46 1.08 -10.13
N TYR A 11 -11.53 1.78 -9.50
CA TYR A 11 -10.38 2.35 -10.18
C TYR A 11 -9.09 2.02 -9.45
N LEU A 12 -8.11 1.53 -10.20
CA LEU A 12 -6.76 1.36 -9.72
C LEU A 12 -5.90 2.49 -10.30
N HIS A 13 -5.30 3.28 -9.43
CA HIS A 13 -4.48 4.42 -9.82
C HIS A 13 -3.01 4.04 -9.90
N ILE A 14 -2.46 3.98 -11.11
CA ILE A 14 -1.04 3.65 -11.34
C ILE A 14 -0.38 4.78 -12.11
N VAL A 15 0.74 5.27 -11.60
CA VAL A 15 1.60 6.24 -12.26
C VAL A 15 2.91 5.55 -12.61
N ILE A 16 3.23 5.47 -13.90
CA ILE A 16 4.50 4.88 -14.35
C ILE A 16 5.43 5.98 -14.81
N SER A 17 6.66 5.98 -14.29
CA SER A 17 7.70 6.91 -14.66
C SER A 17 8.86 6.17 -15.31
N ASN A 18 9.23 6.57 -16.55
CA ASN A 18 10.38 6.01 -17.24
C ASN A 18 11.70 6.60 -16.73
N SER A 19 11.64 7.71 -15.98
CA SER A 19 12.81 8.35 -15.39
C SER A 19 13.11 7.85 -13.98
N SER A 20 12.26 7.00 -13.41
CA SER A 20 12.48 6.39 -12.09
C SER A 20 13.58 5.33 -12.17
N ASP A 21 14.36 5.20 -11.10
CA ASP A 21 15.36 4.13 -10.96
C ASP A 21 14.73 2.77 -10.76
N LEU A 22 13.44 2.73 -10.35
CA LEU A 22 12.72 1.47 -10.14
C LEU A 22 12.22 0.90 -11.47
N PRO A 23 12.40 -0.42 -11.69
CA PRO A 23 11.77 -1.10 -12.83
C PRO A 23 10.26 -0.92 -12.80
N ILE A 24 9.61 -1.01 -13.95
CA ILE A 24 8.16 -0.80 -14.07
C ILE A 24 7.38 -1.76 -13.16
N TYR A 25 7.75 -3.04 -13.10
CA TYR A 25 7.05 -3.99 -12.24
C TYR A 25 7.09 -3.58 -10.76
N ALA A 26 8.23 -3.03 -10.32
CA ALA A 26 8.38 -2.57 -8.94
C ALA A 26 7.55 -1.33 -8.66
N GLN A 27 7.42 -0.42 -9.63
CA GLN A 27 6.55 0.74 -9.52
C GLN A 27 5.08 0.33 -9.34
N ILE A 28 4.63 -0.65 -10.13
CA ILE A 28 3.28 -1.19 -10.05
C ILE A 28 3.06 -1.84 -8.68
N LYS A 29 3.97 -2.72 -8.29
CA LYS A 29 3.90 -3.45 -7.01
C LYS A 29 3.80 -2.50 -5.82
N GLU A 30 4.69 -1.52 -5.74
CA GLU A 30 4.72 -0.59 -4.61
C GLU A 30 3.46 0.27 -4.54
N GLN A 31 2.91 0.69 -5.69
CA GLN A 31 1.68 1.49 -5.70
C GLN A 31 0.45 0.69 -5.29
N ILE A 32 0.34 -0.55 -5.75
CA ILE A 32 -0.76 -1.44 -5.32
C ILE A 32 -0.64 -1.71 -3.82
N LYS A 33 0.56 -2.00 -3.34
CA LYS A 33 0.85 -2.24 -1.93
C LYS A 33 0.42 -1.05 -1.07
N GLU A 34 0.78 0.18 -1.47
CA GLU A 34 0.37 1.39 -0.75
C GLU A 34 -1.15 1.56 -0.72
N GLN A 35 -1.83 1.30 -1.82
CA GLN A 35 -3.29 1.41 -1.89
C GLN A 35 -4.00 0.37 -1.02
N ILE A 36 -3.41 -0.82 -0.89
CA ILE A 36 -3.92 -1.84 0.05
C ILE A 36 -3.71 -1.40 1.50
N LEU A 37 -2.51 -0.92 1.82
CA LEU A 37 -2.17 -0.50 3.18
C LEU A 37 -2.96 0.73 3.63
N SER A 38 -3.26 1.65 2.72
CA SER A 38 -4.05 2.85 3.02
C SER A 38 -5.55 2.58 3.09
N GLY A 39 -6.00 1.42 2.60
CA GLY A 39 -7.42 1.07 2.54
C GLY A 39 -8.13 1.57 1.29
N GLU A 40 -7.45 2.23 0.36
CA GLU A 40 -8.04 2.62 -0.94
C GLU A 40 -8.51 1.41 -1.72
N LEU A 41 -7.73 0.31 -1.68
CA LEU A 41 -8.16 -0.98 -2.16
C LEU A 41 -8.66 -1.78 -0.96
N ALA A 42 -9.95 -2.11 -0.99
CA ALA A 42 -10.61 -2.80 0.12
C ALA A 42 -10.28 -4.28 0.15
N GLU A 43 -10.46 -4.90 1.32
CA GLU A 43 -10.34 -6.35 1.46
C GLU A 43 -11.26 -7.07 0.49
N ASP A 44 -10.78 -8.16 -0.08
CA ASP A 44 -11.50 -9.00 -1.04
C ASP A 44 -11.88 -8.30 -2.34
N GLU A 45 -11.41 -7.07 -2.55
CA GLU A 45 -11.64 -6.37 -3.80
C GLU A 45 -10.89 -7.07 -4.93
N MET A 46 -11.57 -7.25 -6.06
CA MET A 46 -10.96 -7.86 -7.23
C MET A 46 -10.05 -6.86 -7.95
N LEU A 47 -8.86 -7.32 -8.30
CA LEU A 47 -7.91 -6.53 -9.10
C LEU A 47 -8.14 -6.78 -10.59
N PRO A 48 -7.72 -5.86 -11.47
CA PRO A 48 -7.77 -6.11 -12.89
C PRO A 48 -6.93 -7.33 -13.26
N SER A 49 -7.32 -8.05 -14.30
CA SER A 49 -6.54 -9.19 -14.79
C SER A 49 -5.16 -8.71 -15.27
N LEU A 50 -4.21 -9.63 -15.32
CA LEU A 50 -2.86 -9.35 -15.81
C LEU A 50 -2.86 -8.72 -17.20
N ARG A 51 -3.71 -9.27 -18.10
CA ARG A 51 -3.83 -8.77 -19.48
C ARG A 51 -4.48 -7.41 -19.53
N GLN A 52 -5.54 -7.20 -18.73
CA GLN A 52 -6.23 -5.91 -18.67
C GLN A 52 -5.29 -4.82 -18.18
N LEU A 53 -4.56 -5.08 -17.10
CA LEU A 53 -3.60 -4.12 -16.56
C LEU A 53 -2.50 -3.80 -17.57
N ALA A 54 -1.94 -4.83 -18.20
CA ALA A 54 -0.89 -4.65 -19.21
C ALA A 54 -1.38 -3.80 -20.38
N LYS A 55 -2.60 -4.07 -20.85
CA LYS A 55 -3.22 -3.32 -21.94
C LYS A 55 -3.42 -1.85 -21.58
N ASP A 56 -3.99 -1.60 -20.42
CA ASP A 56 -4.32 -0.24 -19.98
C ASP A 56 -3.06 0.58 -19.70
N LEU A 57 -2.01 -0.04 -19.17
CA LEU A 57 -0.73 0.62 -18.92
C LEU A 57 0.21 0.62 -20.13
N LYS A 58 -0.15 -0.10 -21.20
CA LYS A 58 0.67 -0.23 -22.42
C LYS A 58 2.05 -0.82 -22.14
N ILE A 59 2.06 -1.90 -21.38
CA ILE A 59 3.28 -2.62 -20.98
C ILE A 59 3.10 -4.12 -21.27
N SER A 60 4.15 -4.90 -21.11
CA SER A 60 4.09 -6.34 -21.34
C SER A 60 3.34 -7.06 -20.23
N VAL A 61 2.67 -8.17 -20.59
CA VAL A 61 1.99 -9.04 -19.62
C VAL A 61 3.01 -9.65 -18.63
N LEU A 62 4.24 -9.89 -19.08
CA LEU A 62 5.31 -10.40 -18.22
C LEU A 62 5.60 -9.43 -17.06
N THR A 63 5.53 -8.14 -17.33
CA THR A 63 5.74 -7.11 -16.31
C THR A 63 4.64 -7.12 -15.26
N THR A 64 3.37 -7.19 -15.69
CA THR A 64 2.24 -7.27 -14.76
C THR A 64 2.24 -8.59 -13.99
N THR A 65 2.59 -9.68 -14.65
CA THR A 65 2.73 -11.00 -14.02
C THR A 65 3.75 -10.96 -12.90
N ARG A 66 4.90 -10.36 -13.13
CA ARG A 66 5.95 -10.24 -12.11
C ARG A 66 5.48 -9.43 -10.92
N ALA A 67 4.82 -8.29 -11.17
CA ALA A 67 4.29 -7.45 -10.09
C ALA A 67 3.29 -8.22 -9.22
N TYR A 68 2.33 -8.90 -9.83
CA TYR A 68 1.32 -9.67 -9.09
C TYR A 68 1.91 -10.87 -8.37
N ASN A 69 2.85 -11.58 -8.98
CA ASN A 69 3.49 -12.71 -8.32
C ASN A 69 4.22 -12.28 -7.05
N GLU A 70 4.94 -11.16 -7.10
CA GLU A 70 5.63 -10.64 -5.91
C GLU A 70 4.64 -10.16 -4.84
N LEU A 71 3.54 -9.51 -5.25
CA LEU A 71 2.49 -9.12 -4.30
C LEU A 71 1.85 -10.34 -3.63
N GLU A 72 1.64 -11.41 -4.38
CA GLU A 72 1.09 -12.65 -3.83
C GLU A 72 2.07 -13.32 -2.86
N GLU A 73 3.35 -13.37 -3.21
CA GLU A 73 4.39 -13.91 -2.34
C GLU A 73 4.50 -13.12 -1.04
N GLU A 74 4.35 -11.80 -1.10
CA GLU A 74 4.40 -10.93 0.07
C GLU A 74 3.09 -10.89 0.86
N GLY A 75 2.05 -11.58 0.40
CA GLY A 75 0.80 -11.73 1.13
C GLY A 75 -0.21 -10.60 0.98
N PHE A 76 -0.04 -9.71 -0.01
CA PHE A 76 -0.96 -8.60 -0.25
C PHE A 76 -2.16 -8.98 -1.09
N ILE A 77 -1.99 -9.91 -2.02
CA ILE A 77 -3.06 -10.37 -2.89
C ILE A 77 -3.06 -11.90 -2.95
N THR A 78 -4.18 -12.46 -3.41
CA THR A 78 -4.30 -13.90 -3.62
C THR A 78 -5.01 -14.17 -4.94
N SER A 79 -4.59 -15.23 -5.63
CA SER A 79 -5.30 -15.71 -6.81
C SER A 79 -6.38 -16.70 -6.39
N ARG A 80 -7.54 -16.61 -7.05
CA ARG A 80 -8.62 -17.58 -6.90
C ARG A 80 -8.85 -18.20 -8.26
N GLN A 81 -8.72 -19.50 -8.32
CA GLN A 81 -8.80 -20.24 -9.59
C GLN A 81 -10.09 -19.93 -10.34
N GLY A 82 -9.94 -19.53 -11.62
CA GLY A 82 -11.07 -19.19 -12.48
C GLY A 82 -11.75 -17.86 -12.15
N LYS A 83 -11.29 -17.12 -11.15
CA LYS A 83 -11.93 -15.87 -10.72
C LYS A 83 -11.01 -14.65 -10.79
N GLY A 84 -9.69 -14.83 -10.67
CA GLY A 84 -8.69 -13.75 -10.76
C GLY A 84 -7.96 -13.47 -9.46
N PHE A 85 -7.47 -12.24 -9.34
CA PHE A 85 -6.70 -11.80 -8.18
C PHE A 85 -7.53 -10.89 -7.28
N PHE A 86 -7.35 -11.06 -5.99
CA PHE A 86 -8.12 -10.34 -4.96
C PHE A 86 -7.19 -9.81 -3.88
N VAL A 87 -7.57 -8.68 -3.30
CA VAL A 87 -6.86 -8.09 -2.16
C VAL A 87 -7.05 -9.00 -0.94
N MET A 88 -5.94 -9.30 -0.25
CA MET A 88 -6.00 -10.10 0.99
C MET A 88 -6.66 -9.31 2.10
N SER A 89 -7.25 -10.03 3.05
CA SER A 89 -7.84 -9.43 4.24
C SER A 89 -6.77 -8.70 5.06
N SER A 90 -7.09 -7.49 5.52
CA SER A 90 -6.23 -6.73 6.43
C SER A 90 -6.01 -7.44 7.77
N GLY A 91 -6.84 -8.44 8.07
CA GLY A 91 -6.64 -9.33 9.22
C GLY A 91 -5.59 -10.41 8.99
N SER A 92 -5.02 -10.54 7.78
CA SER A 92 -3.94 -11.49 7.56
C SER A 92 -2.70 -11.07 8.36
N ASN A 93 -1.97 -12.05 8.92
CA ASN A 93 -0.79 -11.78 9.72
C ASN A 93 0.28 -11.00 8.94
N LEU A 94 0.43 -11.29 7.65
CA LEU A 94 1.44 -10.63 6.82
C LEU A 94 1.14 -9.15 6.62
N ILE A 95 -0.12 -8.80 6.31
CA ILE A 95 -0.53 -7.40 6.16
C ILE A 95 -0.40 -6.66 7.49
N ARG A 96 -0.84 -7.29 8.59
CA ARG A 96 -0.70 -6.71 9.94
C ARG A 96 0.76 -6.43 10.27
N GLU A 97 1.67 -7.35 9.99
CA GLU A 97 3.10 -7.16 10.23
C GLU A 97 3.66 -5.98 9.44
N GLN A 98 3.26 -5.84 8.18
CA GLN A 98 3.68 -4.72 7.34
C GLN A 98 3.19 -3.37 7.91
N LEU A 99 1.96 -3.32 8.39
CA LEU A 99 1.40 -2.12 9.01
C LEU A 99 2.13 -1.77 10.30
N ILE A 100 2.48 -2.76 11.12
CA ILE A 100 3.25 -2.54 12.34
C ILE A 100 4.63 -2.00 12.02
N GLN A 101 5.31 -2.52 10.99
CA GLN A 101 6.59 -1.99 10.56
C GLN A 101 6.50 -0.53 10.11
N GLU A 102 5.41 -0.17 9.44
CA GLU A 102 5.17 1.23 9.06
C GLU A 102 4.98 2.12 10.27
N VAL A 103 4.23 1.66 11.28
CA VAL A 103 4.08 2.40 12.55
C VAL A 103 5.44 2.61 13.20
N GLU A 104 6.25 1.56 13.30
CA GLU A 104 7.59 1.64 13.88
C GLU A 104 8.47 2.63 13.12
N LYS A 105 8.46 2.58 11.79
CA LYS A 105 9.20 3.53 10.95
C LYS A 105 8.79 4.97 11.22
N ASN A 106 7.48 5.22 11.30
CA ASN A 106 6.96 6.56 11.54
C ASN A 106 7.29 7.06 12.95
N LEU A 107 7.25 6.18 13.94
CA LEU A 107 7.67 6.52 15.31
C LEU A 107 9.17 6.86 15.36
N ASN A 108 10.02 6.11 14.66
CA ASN A 108 11.44 6.42 14.56
C ASN A 108 11.66 7.79 13.92
N SER A 109 10.91 8.12 12.89
CA SER A 109 10.97 9.46 12.25
C SER A 109 10.55 10.55 13.24
N ALA A 110 9.52 10.30 14.04
CA ALA A 110 9.06 11.23 15.07
C ALA A 110 10.14 11.45 16.14
N ILE A 111 10.82 10.39 16.58
CA ILE A 111 11.91 10.47 17.55
C ILE A 111 13.04 11.36 17.01
N LEU A 112 13.44 11.16 15.76
CA LEU A 112 14.49 11.98 15.15
C LEU A 112 14.09 13.45 15.05
N ALA A 113 12.83 13.73 14.70
CA ALA A 113 12.32 15.09 14.66
C ALA A 113 12.31 15.73 16.05
N ALA A 114 11.91 14.97 17.06
CA ALA A 114 11.90 15.44 18.45
C ALA A 114 13.31 15.81 18.93
N GLU A 115 14.31 15.00 18.58
CA GLU A 115 15.71 15.31 18.89
C GLU A 115 16.15 16.66 18.29
N ARG A 116 15.80 16.91 17.04
CA ARG A 116 16.12 18.18 16.38
C ARG A 116 15.41 19.37 17.02
N ALA A 117 14.22 19.15 17.57
CA ALA A 117 13.45 20.17 18.27
C ALA A 117 13.87 20.33 19.72
N SER A 118 14.86 19.58 20.19
CA SER A 118 15.29 19.52 21.59
C SER A 118 14.14 19.16 22.55
N MET A 119 13.25 18.33 22.05
CA MET A 119 12.10 17.82 22.81
C MET A 119 12.56 16.67 23.70
N SER A 120 12.14 16.65 24.96
CA SER A 120 12.44 15.53 25.86
C SER A 120 11.58 14.31 25.53
N ASP A 121 12.00 13.14 25.98
CA ASP A 121 11.22 11.92 25.80
C ASP A 121 9.84 12.03 26.43
N GLU A 122 9.76 12.66 27.61
CA GLU A 122 8.51 12.87 28.33
C GLU A 122 7.56 13.78 27.53
N GLU A 123 8.10 14.84 26.93
CA GLU A 123 7.33 15.74 26.08
C GLU A 123 6.78 15.01 24.84
N LEU A 124 7.61 14.14 24.23
CA LEU A 124 7.21 13.36 23.06
C LEU A 124 6.08 12.40 23.42
N VAL A 125 6.22 11.67 24.55
CA VAL A 125 5.19 10.74 25.01
C VAL A 125 3.88 11.48 25.31
N LYS A 126 3.97 12.65 25.94
CA LYS A 126 2.82 13.49 26.25
C LYS A 126 2.11 13.93 24.96
N LEU A 127 2.86 14.36 23.94
CA LEU A 127 2.31 14.74 22.66
C LEU A 127 1.59 13.56 22.00
N LEU A 128 2.19 12.38 22.03
CA LEU A 128 1.57 11.18 21.46
C LEU A 128 0.24 10.88 22.16
N ARG A 129 0.20 10.97 23.49
CA ARG A 129 -1.04 10.74 24.24
C ARG A 129 -2.13 11.75 23.88
N LEU A 130 -1.75 13.02 23.73
CA LEU A 130 -2.71 14.06 23.30
C LEU A 130 -3.29 13.77 21.94
N LEU A 131 -2.45 13.34 20.99
CA LEU A 131 -2.91 12.98 19.64
C LEU A 131 -3.85 11.78 19.67
N LEU A 132 -3.58 10.79 20.51
CA LEU A 132 -4.46 9.63 20.67
C LEU A 132 -5.81 10.03 21.26
N GLU A 133 -5.85 10.97 22.22
CA GLU A 133 -7.10 11.48 22.81
C GLU A 133 -7.94 12.22 21.77
N VAL A 134 -7.33 13.08 20.95
CA VAL A 134 -8.01 13.78 19.85
C VAL A 134 -8.62 12.79 18.87
N LYS A 135 -7.91 11.73 18.53
CA LYS A 135 -8.42 10.68 17.66
C LYS A 135 -9.69 10.03 18.23
N ILE A 136 -9.68 9.70 19.53
CA ILE A 136 -10.83 9.10 20.21
C ILE A 136 -12.03 10.04 20.15
N GLU A 137 -11.87 11.33 20.38
CA GLU A 137 -12.94 12.30 20.30
C GLU A 137 -13.54 12.41 18.89
N ASN A 138 -12.69 12.34 17.86
CA ASN A 138 -13.14 12.43 16.47
C ASN A 138 -13.87 11.17 16.00
N GLU A 139 -13.70 10.04 16.68
CA GLU A 139 -14.37 8.78 16.37
C GLU A 139 -15.73 8.62 17.05
N LYS A 140 -16.09 9.53 17.95
CA LYS A 140 -17.38 9.49 18.67
C LYS A 140 -18.55 10.06 17.86
#